data_04ebe3be1d4d65e8eadf1b19c191410b
#
_entry.id   04ebe3be1d4d65e8eadf1b19c191410b
#
_cell.length_a   1.000
_cell.length_b   1.000
_cell.length_c   1.000
_cell.angle_alpha   90.00
_cell.angle_beta   90.00
_cell.angle_gamma   90.00
#
_symmetry.space_group_name_H-M   'P 1'
#
loop_
_entity.id
_entity.type
_entity.pdbx_description
1 polymer ?
#
loop_
_entity_poly.entity_id
_entity_poly.type
_entity_poly.pdbx_seq_one_letter_code
_entity_poly.pdbx_strand_id
1 'polypeptide(L)'
;VDIDEELSRLLTRLRLDRTEIARRLQFLQWNDTDAARLNAAAERLEPAHRLFLQRFYEHLQRCHDLAGLIADPATLLRLQHSQYDYYQRLWQGPYDRDYVLDRLRVGWIHQRVGVDTHWYLGAYRMYLDAMLQTLLGEHPQADTYASLLKAVFFDMALAIDTYNFAQSRALEESEARFARALRGANDGIWEWHVEQDRLYVSERWASMLGLSLESLEQSSASWFSRVHPDDLPDLR
;
A
#
# COMPACT_ATOMS: atom_id res chain seq x y z
N VAL A 1 -10.70 -0.73 14.98
CA VAL A 1 -10.68 -1.87 14.02
C VAL A 1 -9.59 -2.81 14.49
N ASP A 2 -9.93 -4.09 14.60
CA ASP A 2 -8.98 -5.14 14.98
C ASP A 2 -7.96 -5.34 13.83
N ILE A 3 -6.67 -5.23 14.15
CA ILE A 3 -5.59 -5.39 13.16
C ILE A 3 -5.59 -6.78 12.54
N ASP A 4 -5.91 -7.82 13.30
CA ASP A 4 -5.89 -9.20 12.82
C ASP A 4 -7.04 -9.48 11.84
N GLU A 5 -8.19 -8.81 12.01
CA GLU A 5 -9.28 -8.86 11.04
C GLU A 5 -8.90 -8.16 9.72
N GLU A 6 -8.26 -7.00 9.80
CA GLU A 6 -7.80 -6.29 8.60
C GLU A 6 -6.72 -7.06 7.84
N LEU A 7 -5.76 -7.64 8.55
CA LEU A 7 -4.73 -8.48 7.94
C LEU A 7 -5.32 -9.73 7.28
N SER A 8 -6.35 -10.32 7.88
CA SER A 8 -7.07 -11.46 7.28
C SER A 8 -7.77 -11.07 5.98
N ARG A 9 -8.41 -9.89 5.94
CA ARG A 9 -9.03 -9.34 4.72
C ARG A 9 -7.98 -9.06 3.64
N LEU A 10 -6.85 -8.48 4.04
CA LEU A 10 -5.73 -8.19 3.14
C LEU A 10 -5.17 -9.47 2.52
N LEU A 11 -4.89 -10.50 3.32
CA LEU A 11 -4.44 -11.80 2.83
C LEU A 11 -5.41 -12.41 1.83
N THR A 12 -6.71 -12.34 2.12
CA THR A 12 -7.76 -12.89 1.23
C THR A 12 -7.81 -12.13 -0.09
N ARG A 13 -7.81 -10.79 -0.05
CA ARG A 13 -7.88 -9.95 -1.26
C ARG A 13 -6.64 -10.10 -2.16
N LEU A 14 -5.47 -10.17 -1.56
CA LEU A 14 -4.20 -10.37 -2.27
C LEU A 14 -3.95 -11.84 -2.63
N ARG A 15 -4.83 -12.74 -2.21
CA ARG A 15 -4.69 -14.19 -2.38
C ARG A 15 -3.34 -14.72 -1.90
N LEU A 16 -2.81 -14.14 -0.81
CA LEU A 16 -1.49 -14.48 -0.27
C LEU A 16 -1.53 -15.82 0.48
N ASP A 17 -1.86 -16.87 -0.25
CA ASP A 17 -1.70 -18.25 0.18
C ASP A 17 -0.26 -18.76 -0.07
N ARG A 18 0.00 -19.98 0.31
CA ARG A 18 1.32 -20.61 0.14
C ARG A 18 1.78 -20.63 -1.32
N THR A 19 0.86 -20.79 -2.26
CA THR A 19 1.15 -20.84 -3.70
C THR A 19 1.56 -19.46 -4.22
N GLU A 20 0.84 -18.42 -3.85
CA GLU A 20 1.15 -17.06 -4.26
C GLU A 20 2.47 -16.56 -3.64
N ILE A 21 2.72 -16.87 -2.37
CA ILE A 21 4.01 -16.57 -1.73
C ILE A 21 5.16 -17.23 -2.50
N ALA A 22 5.03 -18.52 -2.80
CA ALA A 22 6.04 -19.25 -3.58
C ALA A 22 6.25 -18.64 -4.97
N ARG A 23 5.17 -18.22 -5.65
CA ARG A 23 5.22 -17.58 -6.97
C ARG A 23 5.96 -16.25 -6.93
N ARG A 24 5.74 -15.42 -5.91
CA ARG A 24 6.44 -14.14 -5.73
C ARG A 24 7.93 -14.35 -5.46
N LEU A 25 8.28 -15.30 -4.62
CA LEU A 25 9.68 -15.67 -4.37
C LEU A 25 10.35 -16.22 -5.64
N GLN A 26 9.67 -17.06 -6.39
CA GLN A 26 10.16 -17.60 -7.67
C GLN A 26 10.41 -16.48 -8.69
N PHE A 27 9.52 -15.48 -8.79
CA PHE A 27 9.73 -14.33 -9.67
C PHE A 27 11.00 -13.54 -9.31
N LEU A 28 11.31 -13.44 -8.02
CA LEU A 28 12.56 -12.86 -7.53
C LEU A 28 13.78 -13.79 -7.69
N GLN A 29 13.62 -14.97 -8.31
CA GLN A 29 14.64 -16.00 -8.43
C GLN A 29 15.21 -16.44 -7.07
N TRP A 30 14.35 -16.46 -6.05
CA TRP A 30 14.69 -16.91 -4.71
C TRP A 30 14.82 -18.41 -4.65
N ASN A 31 15.86 -18.90 -3.96
CA ASN A 31 16.11 -20.34 -3.76
C ASN A 31 16.74 -20.61 -2.38
N ASP A 32 16.86 -21.87 -2.02
CA ASP A 32 17.40 -22.30 -0.71
C ASP A 32 18.83 -21.80 -0.45
N THR A 33 19.62 -21.57 -1.50
CA THR A 33 20.97 -21.01 -1.39
C THR A 33 20.93 -19.55 -0.92
N ASP A 34 19.91 -18.78 -1.32
CA ASP A 34 19.73 -17.39 -0.86
C ASP A 34 19.51 -17.34 0.66
N ALA A 35 18.60 -18.18 1.18
CA ALA A 35 18.34 -18.28 2.62
C ALA A 35 19.60 -18.73 3.39
N ALA A 36 20.31 -19.73 2.86
CA ALA A 36 21.55 -20.21 3.48
C ALA A 36 22.65 -19.14 3.53
N ARG A 37 22.81 -18.35 2.46
CA ARG A 37 23.79 -17.24 2.41
C ARG A 37 23.46 -16.14 3.42
N LEU A 38 22.19 -15.75 3.53
CA LEU A 38 21.75 -14.75 4.48
C LEU A 38 21.97 -15.22 5.91
N ASN A 39 21.58 -16.45 6.23
CA ASN A 39 21.80 -17.03 7.55
C ASN A 39 23.28 -17.09 7.94
N ALA A 40 24.15 -17.53 7.03
CA ALA A 40 25.60 -17.60 7.27
C ALA A 40 26.23 -16.22 7.48
N ALA A 41 25.66 -15.16 6.91
CA ALA A 41 26.14 -13.79 7.06
C ALA A 41 25.61 -13.09 8.32
N ALA A 42 24.54 -13.60 8.94
CA ALA A 42 23.78 -12.90 9.98
C ALA A 42 24.66 -12.43 11.16
N GLU A 43 25.51 -13.30 11.72
CA GLU A 43 26.41 -12.95 12.84
C GLU A 43 27.41 -11.85 12.45
N ARG A 44 27.94 -11.90 11.24
CA ARG A 44 28.92 -10.91 10.76
C ARG A 44 28.27 -9.55 10.51
N LEU A 45 27.01 -9.52 10.12
CA LEU A 45 26.27 -8.31 9.81
C LEU A 45 25.63 -7.67 11.04
N GLU A 46 25.57 -8.39 12.14
CA GLU A 46 24.95 -7.93 13.36
C GLU A 46 25.52 -6.59 13.88
N PRO A 47 26.84 -6.34 13.92
CA PRO A 47 27.39 -5.05 14.32
C PRO A 47 26.99 -3.91 13.38
N ALA A 48 26.97 -4.17 12.07
CA ALA A 48 26.53 -3.17 11.08
C ALA A 48 25.04 -2.86 11.22
N HIS A 49 24.24 -3.86 11.54
CA HIS A 49 22.82 -3.71 11.80
C HIS A 49 22.57 -2.82 13.03
N ARG A 50 23.24 -3.05 14.15
CA ARG A 50 23.13 -2.19 15.35
C ARG A 50 23.54 -0.75 15.07
N LEU A 51 24.66 -0.57 14.38
CA LEU A 51 25.13 0.77 14.01
C LEU A 51 24.14 1.48 13.05
N PHE A 52 23.59 0.73 12.09
CA PHE A 52 22.53 1.25 11.23
C PHE A 52 21.34 1.74 12.05
N LEU A 53 20.79 0.94 12.95
CA LEU A 53 19.66 1.32 13.79
C LEU A 53 19.91 2.59 14.57
N GLN A 54 21.06 2.72 15.21
CA GLN A 54 21.43 3.93 15.94
C GLN A 54 21.40 5.16 15.01
N ARG A 55 22.12 5.11 13.89
CA ARG A 55 22.21 6.23 12.92
C ARG A 55 20.87 6.55 12.28
N PHE A 56 20.07 5.53 12.01
CA PHE A 56 18.76 5.69 11.43
C PHE A 56 17.81 6.47 12.33
N TYR A 57 17.74 6.12 13.61
CA TYR A 57 16.89 6.84 14.55
C TYR A 57 17.41 8.27 14.87
N GLU A 58 18.74 8.46 14.93
CA GLU A 58 19.33 9.80 14.99
C GLU A 58 18.95 10.66 13.78
N HIS A 59 18.90 10.05 12.60
CA HIS A 59 18.45 10.71 11.36
C HIS A 59 16.97 11.04 11.41
N LEU A 60 16.12 10.10 11.83
CA LEU A 60 14.67 10.32 11.94
C LEU A 60 14.32 11.46 12.92
N GLN A 61 15.02 11.57 14.03
CA GLN A 61 14.81 12.66 15.01
C GLN A 61 15.11 14.06 14.43
N ARG A 62 15.93 14.13 13.38
CA ARG A 62 16.22 15.39 12.65
C ARG A 62 15.26 15.65 11.50
N CYS A 63 14.46 14.67 11.10
CA CYS A 63 13.48 14.80 10.04
C CYS A 63 12.17 15.36 10.61
N HIS A 64 11.84 16.61 10.22
CA HIS A 64 10.69 17.35 10.77
C HIS A 64 9.37 16.54 10.67
N ASP A 65 9.16 15.87 9.55
CA ASP A 65 7.91 15.14 9.27
C ASP A 65 7.75 13.86 10.09
N LEU A 66 8.85 13.28 10.57
CA LEU A 66 8.87 11.99 11.28
C LEU A 66 9.21 12.12 12.77
N ALA A 67 9.90 13.19 13.16
CA ALA A 67 10.38 13.38 14.54
C ALA A 67 9.23 13.32 15.57
N GLY A 68 8.06 13.82 15.24
CA GLY A 68 6.88 13.78 16.11
C GLY A 68 6.39 12.37 16.43
N LEU A 69 6.57 11.40 15.52
CA LEU A 69 6.16 10.01 15.72
C LEU A 69 7.03 9.25 16.73
N ILE A 70 8.25 9.73 16.98
CA ILE A 70 9.27 9.11 17.84
C ILE A 70 9.76 10.03 18.95
N ALA A 71 9.01 11.08 19.29
CA ALA A 71 9.40 12.07 20.30
C ALA A 71 9.42 11.50 21.72
N ASP A 72 8.57 10.51 22.02
CA ASP A 72 8.52 9.86 23.33
C ASP A 72 9.65 8.84 23.49
N PRO A 73 10.52 8.95 24.53
CA PRO A 73 11.66 8.04 24.71
C PRO A 73 11.28 6.57 24.89
N ALA A 74 10.16 6.28 25.54
CA ALA A 74 9.70 4.90 25.71
C ALA A 74 9.24 4.28 24.38
N THR A 75 8.57 5.09 23.56
CA THR A 75 8.19 4.71 22.18
C THR A 75 9.41 4.48 21.31
N LEU A 76 10.40 5.38 21.37
CA LEU A 76 11.65 5.24 20.64
C LEU A 76 12.36 3.92 20.97
N LEU A 77 12.53 3.62 22.26
CA LEU A 77 13.19 2.39 22.71
C LEU A 77 12.45 1.12 22.23
N ARG A 78 11.11 1.11 22.33
CA ARG A 78 10.28 0.01 21.85
C ARG A 78 10.42 -0.19 20.34
N LEU A 79 10.42 0.90 19.57
CA LEU A 79 10.58 0.84 18.11
C LEU A 79 11.96 0.33 17.71
N GLN A 80 13.03 0.74 18.40
CA GLN A 80 14.38 0.23 18.17
C GLN A 80 14.46 -1.28 18.35
N HIS A 81 13.84 -1.83 19.41
CA HIS A 81 13.79 -3.29 19.62
C HIS A 81 12.98 -3.99 18.53
N SER A 82 11.76 -3.50 18.24
CA SER A 82 10.92 -4.12 17.21
C SER A 82 11.58 -4.10 15.83
N GLN A 83 12.30 -3.04 15.51
CA GLN A 83 12.99 -2.91 14.22
C GLN A 83 14.25 -3.80 14.17
N TYR A 84 14.94 -3.98 15.29
CA TYR A 84 16.03 -4.95 15.39
C TYR A 84 15.53 -6.35 15.05
N ASP A 85 14.45 -6.81 15.69
CA ASP A 85 13.84 -8.12 15.43
C ASP A 85 13.34 -8.25 13.99
N TYR A 86 12.75 -7.17 13.45
CA TYR A 86 12.27 -7.10 12.07
C TYR A 86 13.38 -7.37 11.06
N TYR A 87 14.53 -6.71 11.19
CA TYR A 87 15.67 -6.92 10.29
C TYR A 87 16.38 -8.25 10.55
N GLN A 88 16.42 -8.75 11.79
CA GLN A 88 16.92 -10.10 12.10
C GLN A 88 16.16 -11.18 11.31
N ARG A 89 14.83 -11.09 11.27
CA ARG A 89 14.00 -12.02 10.50
C ARG A 89 14.24 -11.93 9.00
N LEU A 90 14.70 -10.78 8.49
CA LEU A 90 15.08 -10.63 7.08
C LEU A 90 16.28 -11.55 6.70
N TRP A 91 17.18 -11.83 7.65
CA TRP A 91 18.35 -12.66 7.44
C TRP A 91 18.12 -14.14 7.76
N GLN A 92 17.25 -14.40 8.71
CA GLN A 92 17.12 -15.74 9.29
C GLN A 92 15.94 -16.54 8.70
N GLY A 93 14.96 -15.88 8.07
CA GLY A 93 13.73 -16.54 7.63
C GLY A 93 12.92 -17.15 8.79
N PRO A 94 12.09 -18.14 8.55
CA PRO A 94 11.61 -18.62 7.25
C PRO A 94 10.74 -17.59 6.54
N TYR A 95 10.74 -17.59 5.21
CA TYR A 95 9.92 -16.69 4.38
C TYR A 95 8.56 -17.32 4.09
N ASP A 96 7.87 -17.67 5.15
CA ASP A 96 6.58 -18.36 5.15
C ASP A 96 5.40 -17.39 5.37
N ARG A 97 4.22 -17.95 5.65
CA ARG A 97 3.01 -17.18 5.90
C ARG A 97 3.14 -16.25 7.12
N ASP A 98 3.80 -16.69 8.17
CA ASP A 98 3.95 -15.89 9.39
C ASP A 98 4.92 -14.72 9.17
N TYR A 99 5.98 -14.94 8.39
CA TYR A 99 6.85 -13.88 7.91
C TYR A 99 6.04 -12.83 7.11
N VAL A 100 5.23 -13.28 6.15
CA VAL A 100 4.39 -12.39 5.34
C VAL A 100 3.42 -11.58 6.21
N LEU A 101 2.77 -12.22 7.18
CA LEU A 101 1.86 -11.54 8.11
C LEU A 101 2.56 -10.42 8.89
N ASP A 102 3.76 -10.67 9.40
CA ASP A 102 4.53 -9.66 10.11
C ASP A 102 4.89 -8.46 9.21
N ARG A 103 5.26 -8.73 7.95
CA ARG A 103 5.58 -7.67 6.98
C ARG A 103 4.35 -6.82 6.64
N LEU A 104 3.22 -7.45 6.40
CA LEU A 104 1.94 -6.75 6.17
C LEU A 104 1.51 -5.94 7.38
N ARG A 105 1.71 -6.47 8.61
CA ARG A 105 1.41 -5.75 9.86
C ARG A 105 2.24 -4.47 9.97
N VAL A 106 3.52 -4.53 9.66
CA VAL A 106 4.40 -3.35 9.66
C VAL A 106 3.93 -2.33 8.63
N GLY A 107 3.65 -2.75 7.40
CA GLY A 107 3.10 -1.87 6.36
C GLY A 107 1.79 -1.20 6.78
N TRP A 108 0.87 -1.97 7.39
CA TRP A 108 -0.40 -1.48 7.90
C TRP A 108 -0.23 -0.43 9.01
N ILE A 109 0.69 -0.67 9.97
CA ILE A 109 0.99 0.27 11.04
C ILE A 109 1.55 1.58 10.47
N HIS A 110 2.54 1.50 9.57
CA HIS A 110 3.15 2.67 8.94
C HIS A 110 2.11 3.52 8.20
N GLN A 111 1.26 2.88 7.39
CA GLN A 111 0.17 3.56 6.70
C GLN A 111 -0.79 4.26 7.68
N ARG A 112 -1.14 3.59 8.79
CA ARG A 112 -2.08 4.12 9.78
C ARG A 112 -1.53 5.30 10.57
N VAL A 113 -0.23 5.33 10.86
CA VAL A 113 0.42 6.45 11.54
C VAL A 113 0.84 7.58 10.59
N GLY A 114 0.54 7.45 9.29
CA GLY A 114 0.79 8.48 8.29
C GLY A 114 2.23 8.53 7.77
N VAL A 115 2.98 7.44 7.85
CA VAL A 115 4.30 7.36 7.21
C VAL A 115 4.11 7.11 5.72
N ASP A 116 4.46 8.06 4.89
CA ASP A 116 4.39 7.92 3.44
C ASP A 116 5.35 6.86 2.90
N THR A 117 4.96 6.23 1.78
CA THR A 117 5.73 5.14 1.16
C THR A 117 7.17 5.53 0.82
N HIS A 118 7.42 6.80 0.46
CA HIS A 118 8.78 7.25 0.12
C HIS A 118 9.73 7.24 1.34
N TRP A 119 9.25 7.51 2.55
CA TRP A 119 10.04 7.37 3.79
C TRP A 119 10.36 5.91 4.08
N TYR A 120 9.37 5.03 3.88
CA TYR A 120 9.55 3.60 4.07
C TYR A 120 10.60 3.03 3.09
N LEU A 121 10.53 3.39 1.81
CA LEU A 121 11.52 3.00 0.81
C LEU A 121 12.90 3.61 1.09
N GLY A 122 12.95 4.86 1.54
CA GLY A 122 14.17 5.53 1.96
C GLY A 122 14.91 4.81 3.08
N ALA A 123 14.16 4.28 4.07
CA ALA A 123 14.71 3.47 5.15
C ALA A 123 15.40 2.19 4.65
N TYR A 124 14.80 1.48 3.70
CA TYR A 124 15.44 0.32 3.07
C TYR A 124 16.70 0.69 2.28
N ARG A 125 16.67 1.81 1.56
CA ARG A 125 17.87 2.29 0.86
C ARG A 125 19.03 2.52 1.83
N MET A 126 18.77 3.18 2.98
CA MET A 126 19.77 3.42 4.00
C MET A 126 20.28 2.11 4.61
N TYR A 127 19.38 1.15 4.84
CA TYR A 127 19.74 -0.18 5.32
C TYR A 127 20.65 -0.94 4.34
N LEU A 128 20.29 -0.96 3.06
CA LEU A 128 21.06 -1.61 2.01
C LEU A 128 22.46 -1.00 1.87
N ASP A 129 22.60 0.32 1.97
CA ASP A 129 23.91 0.98 1.96
C ASP A 129 24.79 0.52 3.13
N ALA A 130 24.21 0.47 4.32
CA ALA A 130 24.96 0.03 5.52
C ALA A 130 25.42 -1.42 5.41
N MET A 131 24.56 -2.29 4.86
CA MET A 131 24.91 -3.72 4.66
C MET A 131 25.89 -3.91 3.51
N LEU A 132 25.77 -3.13 2.43
CA LEU A 132 26.67 -3.19 1.29
C LEU A 132 28.11 -2.97 1.69
N GLN A 133 28.40 -1.95 2.49
CA GLN A 133 29.75 -1.63 2.95
C GLN A 133 30.40 -2.79 3.72
N THR A 134 29.58 -3.51 4.51
CA THR A 134 30.06 -4.67 5.28
C THR A 134 30.26 -5.91 4.39
N LEU A 135 29.40 -6.13 3.41
CA LEU A 135 29.42 -7.28 2.53
C LEU A 135 30.44 -7.17 1.40
N LEU A 136 30.77 -5.96 0.96
CA LEU A 136 31.74 -5.68 -0.11
C LEU A 136 33.09 -5.17 0.43
N GLY A 137 33.37 -5.30 1.74
CA GLY A 137 34.64 -4.93 2.36
C GLY A 137 35.83 -5.78 1.86
N GLU A 138 36.74 -6.20 2.77
CA GLU A 138 37.98 -6.93 2.40
C GLU A 138 37.74 -8.25 1.66
N HIS A 139 36.59 -8.90 1.91
CA HIS A 139 36.16 -10.13 1.23
C HIS A 139 34.77 -9.95 0.61
N PRO A 140 34.69 -9.51 -0.64
CA PRO A 140 33.41 -9.22 -1.30
C PRO A 140 32.46 -10.42 -1.32
N GLN A 141 31.24 -10.21 -0.87
CA GLN A 141 30.15 -11.22 -0.85
C GLN A 141 28.99 -10.75 -1.73
N ALA A 142 29.25 -10.55 -3.01
CA ALA A 142 28.25 -10.08 -3.96
C ALA A 142 27.00 -10.97 -4.01
N ASP A 143 27.17 -12.29 -3.93
CA ASP A 143 26.03 -13.24 -3.92
C ASP A 143 25.17 -13.10 -2.67
N THR A 144 25.76 -12.85 -1.50
CA THR A 144 25.02 -12.61 -0.25
C THR A 144 24.24 -11.28 -0.36
N TYR A 145 24.86 -10.25 -0.95
CA TYR A 145 24.18 -8.99 -1.19
C TYR A 145 23.02 -9.14 -2.18
N ALA A 146 23.19 -9.92 -3.26
CA ALA A 146 22.12 -10.25 -4.19
C ALA A 146 20.95 -10.97 -3.50
N SER A 147 21.24 -11.90 -2.58
CA SER A 147 20.21 -12.57 -1.77
C SER A 147 19.50 -11.60 -0.84
N LEU A 148 20.23 -10.66 -0.22
CA LEU A 148 19.63 -9.59 0.59
C LEU A 148 18.68 -8.73 -0.24
N LEU A 149 19.06 -8.33 -1.45
CA LEU A 149 18.19 -7.57 -2.33
C LEU A 149 16.88 -8.29 -2.59
N LYS A 150 16.90 -9.60 -2.89
CA LYS A 150 15.67 -10.39 -3.10
C LYS A 150 14.75 -10.35 -1.89
N ALA A 151 15.29 -10.54 -0.69
CA ALA A 151 14.51 -10.48 0.55
C ALA A 151 13.91 -9.08 0.78
N VAL A 152 14.72 -8.02 0.60
CA VAL A 152 14.26 -6.64 0.75
C VAL A 152 13.18 -6.29 -0.26
N PHE A 153 13.33 -6.66 -1.53
CA PHE A 153 12.30 -6.39 -2.54
C PHE A 153 11.01 -7.18 -2.29
N PHE A 154 11.11 -8.39 -1.76
CA PHE A 154 9.93 -9.13 -1.32
C PHE A 154 9.19 -8.40 -0.19
N ASP A 155 9.89 -7.94 0.82
CA ASP A 155 9.33 -7.16 1.93
C ASP A 155 8.68 -5.86 1.44
N MET A 156 9.38 -5.12 0.58
CA MET A 156 8.86 -3.87 0.01
C MET A 156 7.58 -4.09 -0.78
N ALA A 157 7.50 -5.16 -1.55
CA ALA A 157 6.29 -5.51 -2.29
C ALA A 157 5.10 -5.75 -1.35
N LEU A 158 5.30 -6.46 -0.25
CA LEU A 158 4.26 -6.72 0.76
C LEU A 158 3.78 -5.42 1.44
N ALA A 159 4.71 -4.52 1.77
CA ALA A 159 4.36 -3.23 2.35
C ALA A 159 3.57 -2.36 1.35
N ILE A 160 4.00 -2.26 0.09
CA ILE A 160 3.30 -1.53 -0.97
C ILE A 160 1.89 -2.09 -1.19
N ASP A 161 1.72 -3.41 -1.18
CA ASP A 161 0.41 -4.05 -1.24
C ASP A 161 -0.53 -3.56 -0.13
N THR A 162 0.02 -3.35 1.08
CA THR A 162 -0.76 -2.84 2.23
C THR A 162 -1.24 -1.41 2.00
N TYR A 163 -0.36 -0.52 1.49
CA TYR A 163 -0.73 0.87 1.17
C TYR A 163 -1.80 0.93 0.07
N ASN A 164 -1.62 0.15 -1.00
CA ASN A 164 -2.58 0.08 -2.10
C ASN A 164 -3.95 -0.44 -1.63
N PHE A 165 -3.96 -1.43 -0.76
CA PHE A 165 -5.19 -1.97 -0.16
C PHE A 165 -5.93 -0.90 0.65
N ALA A 166 -5.21 -0.15 1.50
CA ALA A 166 -5.81 0.90 2.32
C ALA A 166 -6.41 2.04 1.46
N GLN A 167 -5.71 2.46 0.40
CA GLN A 167 -6.21 3.47 -0.54
C GLN A 167 -7.46 2.98 -1.29
N SER A 168 -7.44 1.75 -1.79
CA SER A 168 -8.60 1.17 -2.49
C SER A 168 -9.82 1.08 -1.57
N ARG A 169 -9.62 0.69 -0.31
CA ARG A 169 -10.70 0.66 0.69
C ARG A 169 -11.28 2.04 0.97
N ALA A 170 -10.45 3.04 1.16
CA ALA A 170 -10.89 4.40 1.41
C ALA A 170 -11.75 4.94 0.25
N LEU A 171 -11.37 4.62 -1.00
CA LEU A 171 -12.13 4.96 -2.19
C LEU A 171 -13.49 4.23 -2.19
N GLU A 172 -13.50 2.90 -2.02
CA GLU A 172 -14.72 2.09 -1.97
C GLU A 172 -15.71 2.58 -0.89
N GLU A 173 -15.20 2.94 0.30
CA GLU A 173 -16.01 3.48 1.39
C GLU A 173 -16.56 4.88 1.07
N SER A 174 -15.78 5.71 0.37
CA SER A 174 -16.21 7.04 -0.08
C SER A 174 -17.32 6.94 -1.13
N GLU A 175 -17.14 6.08 -2.14
CA GLU A 175 -18.14 5.80 -3.17
C GLU A 175 -19.44 5.24 -2.56
N ALA A 176 -19.33 4.32 -1.64
CA ALA A 176 -20.48 3.75 -0.94
C ALA A 176 -21.22 4.80 -0.09
N ARG A 177 -20.49 5.74 0.57
CA ARG A 177 -21.10 6.86 1.31
C ARG A 177 -21.82 7.79 0.36
N PHE A 178 -21.19 8.16 -0.75
CA PHE A 178 -21.78 9.01 -1.78
C PHE A 178 -23.07 8.37 -2.35
N ALA A 179 -23.01 7.09 -2.74
CA ALA A 179 -24.15 6.36 -3.25
C ALA A 179 -25.32 6.27 -2.23
N ARG A 180 -25.00 6.14 -0.92
CA ARG A 180 -26.05 6.18 0.14
C ARG A 180 -26.67 7.56 0.28
N ALA A 181 -25.85 8.62 0.27
CA ALA A 181 -26.33 9.99 0.36
C ALA A 181 -27.30 10.33 -0.80
N LEU A 182 -26.93 9.94 -2.02
CA LEU A 182 -27.76 10.14 -3.20
C LEU A 182 -29.10 9.38 -3.13
N ARG A 183 -29.07 8.12 -2.68
CA ARG A 183 -30.32 7.37 -2.48
C ARG A 183 -31.21 7.98 -1.37
N GLY A 184 -30.57 8.54 -0.32
CA GLY A 184 -31.28 9.20 0.77
C GLY A 184 -31.95 10.50 0.36
N ALA A 185 -31.28 11.28 -0.51
CA ALA A 185 -31.83 12.52 -1.08
C ALA A 185 -32.97 12.25 -2.07
N ASN A 186 -33.06 11.03 -2.61
CA ASN A 186 -34.03 10.64 -3.63
C ASN A 186 -33.93 11.49 -4.92
N ASP A 187 -32.72 12.06 -5.18
CA ASP A 187 -32.47 12.94 -6.33
C ASP A 187 -32.04 12.14 -7.58
N GLY A 188 -32.45 12.64 -8.73
CA GLY A 188 -31.93 12.19 -10.02
C GLY A 188 -30.61 12.88 -10.33
N ILE A 189 -29.59 12.11 -10.68
CA ILE A 189 -28.27 12.64 -11.07
C ILE A 189 -28.15 12.61 -12.57
N TRP A 190 -27.52 13.64 -13.10
CA TRP A 190 -27.05 13.69 -14.47
C TRP A 190 -25.65 14.29 -14.52
N GLU A 191 -24.89 13.90 -15.53
CA GLU A 191 -23.53 14.37 -15.78
C GLU A 191 -23.37 14.53 -17.31
N TRP A 192 -22.92 15.69 -17.74
CA TRP A 192 -22.74 15.98 -19.16
C TRP A 192 -21.24 16.20 -19.47
N HIS A 193 -20.68 15.29 -20.24
CA HIS A 193 -19.35 15.43 -20.82
C HIS A 193 -19.43 16.24 -22.11
N VAL A 194 -19.29 17.54 -21.99
CA VAL A 194 -19.56 18.52 -23.07
C VAL A 194 -18.71 18.24 -24.32
N GLU A 195 -17.44 17.94 -24.17
CA GLU A 195 -16.53 17.68 -25.30
C GLU A 195 -16.93 16.48 -26.17
N GLN A 196 -17.55 15.47 -25.55
CA GLN A 196 -17.95 14.23 -26.21
C GLN A 196 -19.43 14.14 -26.50
N ASP A 197 -20.18 15.18 -26.12
CA ASP A 197 -21.65 15.22 -26.10
C ASP A 197 -22.28 13.96 -25.50
N ARG A 198 -21.68 13.45 -24.37
CA ARG A 198 -22.21 12.30 -23.67
C ARG A 198 -22.88 12.71 -22.38
N LEU A 199 -24.15 12.34 -22.26
CA LEU A 199 -24.98 12.61 -21.09
C LEU A 199 -25.16 11.29 -20.31
N TYR A 200 -24.66 11.25 -19.09
CA TYR A 200 -25.00 10.20 -18.14
C TYR A 200 -26.20 10.63 -17.30
N VAL A 201 -27.14 9.71 -17.06
CA VAL A 201 -28.26 9.93 -16.13
C VAL A 201 -28.42 8.71 -15.22
N SER A 202 -28.78 8.95 -13.96
CA SER A 202 -29.04 7.87 -13.01
C SER A 202 -30.40 7.20 -13.27
N GLU A 203 -30.55 5.96 -12.82
CA GLU A 203 -31.81 5.22 -12.88
C GLU A 203 -32.96 6.00 -12.20
N ARG A 204 -32.64 6.69 -11.09
CA ARG A 204 -33.62 7.55 -10.41
C ARG A 204 -34.07 8.70 -11.26
N TRP A 205 -33.15 9.38 -11.98
CA TRP A 205 -33.49 10.47 -12.92
C TRP A 205 -34.44 9.96 -14.00
N ALA A 206 -34.12 8.82 -14.60
CA ALA A 206 -34.97 8.22 -15.63
C ALA A 206 -36.34 7.87 -15.06
N SER A 207 -36.41 7.26 -13.87
CA SER A 207 -37.68 6.88 -13.23
C SER A 207 -38.58 8.07 -12.85
N MET A 208 -37.99 9.23 -12.49
CA MET A 208 -38.75 10.46 -12.22
C MET A 208 -39.50 10.96 -13.46
N LEU A 209 -38.98 10.64 -14.65
CA LEU A 209 -39.60 10.99 -15.94
C LEU A 209 -40.43 9.83 -16.52
N GLY A 210 -40.55 8.70 -15.79
CA GLY A 210 -41.24 7.52 -16.29
C GLY A 210 -40.51 6.79 -17.42
N LEU A 211 -39.20 6.95 -17.52
CA LEU A 211 -38.35 6.38 -18.57
C LEU A 211 -37.54 5.21 -18.08
N SER A 212 -37.15 4.31 -18.97
CA SER A 212 -36.10 3.31 -18.70
C SER A 212 -34.76 3.77 -19.23
N LEU A 213 -33.64 3.42 -18.55
CA LEU A 213 -32.29 3.77 -19.03
C LEU A 213 -31.99 3.23 -20.42
N GLU A 214 -32.53 2.05 -20.75
CA GLU A 214 -32.34 1.40 -22.05
C GLU A 214 -32.99 2.17 -23.21
N SER A 215 -34.00 3.01 -22.91
CA SER A 215 -34.72 3.84 -23.89
C SER A 215 -34.12 5.22 -24.10
N LEU A 216 -33.06 5.56 -23.35
CA LEU A 216 -32.45 6.89 -23.36
C LEU A 216 -31.17 6.90 -24.20
N GLU A 217 -31.13 7.75 -25.21
CA GLU A 217 -29.87 8.10 -25.86
C GLU A 217 -29.04 8.99 -24.92
N GLN A 218 -27.77 8.66 -24.78
CA GLN A 218 -26.81 9.37 -23.91
C GLN A 218 -26.25 10.62 -24.62
N SER A 219 -27.12 11.53 -25.08
CA SER A 219 -26.75 12.77 -25.77
C SER A 219 -27.47 13.96 -25.19
N SER A 220 -26.88 15.15 -25.34
CA SER A 220 -27.53 16.42 -24.96
C SER A 220 -28.84 16.65 -25.76
N ALA A 221 -28.87 16.27 -27.03
CA ALA A 221 -30.07 16.37 -27.88
C ALA A 221 -31.25 15.58 -27.30
N SER A 222 -31.00 14.38 -26.81
CA SER A 222 -32.01 13.55 -26.14
C SER A 222 -32.56 14.22 -24.86
N TRP A 223 -31.72 14.95 -24.12
CA TRP A 223 -32.15 15.70 -22.94
C TRP A 223 -32.95 16.92 -23.32
N PHE A 224 -32.46 17.79 -24.25
CA PHE A 224 -33.15 18.99 -24.70
C PHE A 224 -34.51 18.71 -25.34
N SER A 225 -34.68 17.58 -26.01
CA SER A 225 -35.95 17.17 -26.61
C SER A 225 -37.08 16.94 -25.59
N ARG A 226 -36.76 16.83 -24.31
CA ARG A 226 -37.69 16.59 -23.19
C ARG A 226 -37.99 17.84 -22.36
N VAL A 227 -37.28 18.93 -22.63
CA VAL A 227 -37.52 20.21 -21.98
C VAL A 227 -38.77 20.89 -22.61
N HIS A 228 -39.59 21.49 -21.75
CA HIS A 228 -40.74 22.23 -22.26
C HIS A 228 -40.28 23.36 -23.21
N PRO A 229 -40.97 23.58 -24.34
CA PRO A 229 -40.55 24.59 -25.32
C PRO A 229 -40.33 25.99 -24.75
N ASP A 230 -41.12 26.40 -23.76
CA ASP A 230 -41.02 27.71 -23.12
C ASP A 230 -39.77 27.87 -22.25
N ASP A 231 -39.19 26.74 -21.74
CA ASP A 231 -38.02 26.75 -20.88
C ASP A 231 -36.70 26.61 -21.67
N LEU A 232 -36.77 26.21 -22.95
CA LEU A 232 -35.60 26.01 -23.81
C LEU A 232 -34.71 27.26 -24.01
N PRO A 233 -35.27 28.50 -24.14
CA PRO A 233 -34.44 29.67 -24.33
C PRO A 233 -33.54 30.00 -23.15
N ASP A 234 -33.98 29.68 -21.92
CA ASP A 234 -33.27 29.99 -20.69
C ASP A 234 -32.19 28.92 -20.34
N LEU A 235 -32.21 27.77 -21.04
CA LEU A 235 -31.29 26.64 -20.84
C LEU A 235 -30.18 26.55 -21.89
N ARG A 236 -30.19 27.40 -22.89
CA ARG A 236 -29.17 27.49 -23.96
C ARG A 236 -28.32 28.75 -23.81
#